data_567e24d88db8dcd213cfa8d855a2f2b7
#
_entry.id   567e24d88db8dcd213cfa8d855a2f2b7
#
_cell.length_a   1.000
_cell.length_b   1.000
_cell.length_c   1.000
_cell.angle_alpha   90.00
_cell.angle_beta   90.00
_cell.angle_gamma   90.00
#
_symmetry.space_group_name_H-M   'P 1'
#
loop_
_entity.id
_entity.type
_entity.pdbx_description
1 polymer ?
#
loop_
_entity_poly.entity_id
_entity_poly.type
_entity_poly.pdbx_seq_one_letter_code
_entity_poly.pdbx_strand_id
1 'polypeptide(L)'
;MTVGRRILFVTTDQQRYDGLGCNGGRIARTPVIDAIAAGGVRYERAHPPNVVCMPSRSTMITGQHVHHHGVWMNGVPLPVDAPSVAAYLRDHAGYRTALVGKAHFEPLLDPFLMFEENRIAMADSFGPVRGFEHAEFATHAARGYAHYSQWIAKEHPEAANGFYPVLNFSLEVNETGGGDTGAPQVAVNPVPKEWYQTDWVADRTIAWLDSLEADDDFFCWMSFPDPHHPWDPPESEVGRHDWRDLDLPEGYPADRATREAILDAKPVHWRRWYDGDLVSNYEAPRAWVPATLTPEQILEINARVHVKNELIDEALGRVMAAIEARGWTDTTDVIFTTDHGEFQGDFGLLFKGPYHVDSLMRLPMIWRPAASAGVDPSVVSTPVGILDLAPTFCEI
;
A
#
# COMPACT_ATOMS: atom_id res chain seq x y z
N MET A 1 -6.45 -14.63 -34.14
CA MET A 1 -6.44 -14.90 -32.69
C MET A 1 -5.95 -13.61 -32.06
N THR A 2 -6.76 -12.96 -31.27
CA THR A 2 -6.29 -11.83 -30.44
C THR A 2 -5.20 -12.41 -29.54
N VAL A 3 -4.03 -11.76 -29.53
CA VAL A 3 -2.97 -12.11 -28.57
C VAL A 3 -3.57 -11.89 -27.19
N GLY A 4 -3.56 -12.92 -26.34
CA GLY A 4 -4.04 -12.80 -24.97
C GLY A 4 -3.32 -11.69 -24.23
N ARG A 5 -3.98 -11.04 -23.30
CA ARG A 5 -3.48 -9.90 -22.59
C ARG A 5 -3.56 -10.15 -21.08
N ARG A 6 -2.50 -9.85 -20.36
CA ARG A 6 -2.34 -10.09 -18.93
C ARG A 6 -2.27 -8.78 -18.19
N ILE A 7 -2.80 -8.73 -16.97
CA ILE A 7 -2.79 -7.52 -16.16
C ILE A 7 -2.14 -7.83 -14.82
N LEU A 8 -0.98 -7.24 -14.56
CA LEU A 8 -0.36 -7.18 -13.23
C LEU A 8 -0.69 -5.79 -12.62
N PHE A 9 -1.65 -5.77 -11.72
CA PHE A 9 -2.02 -4.59 -10.97
C PHE A 9 -1.28 -4.58 -9.63
N VAL A 10 -0.33 -3.68 -9.47
CA VAL A 10 0.52 -3.54 -8.29
C VAL A 10 0.07 -2.34 -7.49
N THR A 11 -0.26 -2.56 -6.21
CA THR A 11 -0.55 -1.48 -5.28
C THR A 11 0.33 -1.54 -4.05
N THR A 12 0.67 -0.38 -3.53
CA THR A 12 1.26 -0.18 -2.21
C THR A 12 0.20 0.41 -1.27
N ASP A 13 0.53 0.55 -0.01
CA ASP A 13 -0.32 1.22 0.97
C ASP A 13 0.39 2.43 1.54
N GLN A 14 -0.27 3.58 1.46
CA GLN A 14 0.19 4.82 2.11
C GLN A 14 1.54 5.34 1.55
N GLN A 15 1.80 5.14 0.26
CA GLN A 15 3.03 5.58 -0.38
C GLN A 15 2.90 7.01 -0.92
N ARG A 16 3.87 7.87 -0.59
CA ARG A 16 3.93 9.22 -1.15
C ARG A 16 4.36 9.21 -2.63
N TYR A 17 3.84 10.17 -3.39
CA TYR A 17 4.23 10.40 -4.79
C TYR A 17 5.74 10.61 -4.93
N ASP A 18 6.34 11.43 -4.07
CA ASP A 18 7.75 11.79 -4.05
C ASP A 18 8.67 10.73 -3.42
N GLY A 19 8.13 9.57 -3.04
CA GLY A 19 8.89 8.43 -2.54
C GLY A 19 9.59 7.61 -3.63
N LEU A 20 9.34 7.89 -4.93
CA LEU A 20 9.88 7.15 -6.08
C LEU A 20 10.82 8.01 -6.93
N GLY A 21 11.89 7.40 -7.46
CA GLY A 21 12.88 8.07 -8.32
C GLY A 21 12.25 8.71 -9.56
N CYS A 22 11.38 8.00 -10.27
CA CYS A 22 10.68 8.51 -11.45
C CYS A 22 9.78 9.74 -11.19
N ASN A 23 9.41 9.97 -9.94
CA ASN A 23 8.62 11.10 -9.49
C ASN A 23 9.45 12.22 -8.84
N GLY A 24 10.78 12.10 -8.88
CA GLY A 24 11.71 13.09 -8.33
C GLY A 24 12.21 12.78 -6.91
N GLY A 25 11.87 11.63 -6.35
CA GLY A 25 12.44 11.12 -5.10
C GLY A 25 13.96 10.93 -5.24
N ARG A 26 14.71 11.33 -4.22
CA ARG A 26 16.19 11.35 -4.29
C ARG A 26 16.86 10.38 -3.33
N ILE A 27 16.11 9.76 -2.44
CA ILE A 27 16.64 8.96 -1.33
C ILE A 27 16.45 7.47 -1.60
N ALA A 28 15.21 6.99 -1.66
CA ALA A 28 14.94 5.60 -1.99
C ALA A 28 15.38 5.26 -3.42
N ARG A 29 16.01 4.12 -3.59
CA ARG A 29 16.43 3.59 -4.89
C ARG A 29 15.33 2.67 -5.40
N THR A 30 14.66 3.10 -6.47
CA THR A 30 13.51 2.38 -7.05
C THR A 30 13.74 2.06 -8.55
N PRO A 31 14.88 1.41 -8.93
CA PRO A 31 15.24 1.24 -10.32
C PRO A 31 14.26 0.40 -11.13
N VAL A 32 13.57 -0.55 -10.51
CA VAL A 32 12.57 -1.40 -11.19
C VAL A 32 11.32 -0.57 -11.52
N ILE A 33 10.78 0.15 -10.54
CA ILE A 33 9.62 1.02 -10.73
C ILE A 33 9.96 2.15 -11.72
N ASP A 34 11.16 2.72 -11.61
CA ASP A 34 11.66 3.76 -12.52
C ASP A 34 11.77 3.25 -13.97
N ALA A 35 12.23 1.99 -14.16
CA ALA A 35 12.29 1.37 -15.48
C ALA A 35 10.88 1.09 -16.05
N ILE A 36 9.92 0.66 -15.21
CA ILE A 36 8.51 0.51 -15.62
C ILE A 36 7.95 1.86 -16.08
N ALA A 37 8.24 2.94 -15.34
CA ALA A 37 7.82 4.30 -15.70
C ALA A 37 8.47 4.80 -17.00
N ALA A 38 9.75 4.52 -17.19
CA ALA A 38 10.49 4.91 -18.40
C ALA A 38 10.01 4.16 -19.65
N GLY A 39 9.53 2.93 -19.49
CA GLY A 39 8.96 2.10 -20.56
C GLY A 39 7.45 2.24 -20.76
N GLY A 40 6.79 3.15 -20.04
CA GLY A 40 5.34 3.28 -20.05
C GLY A 40 4.83 4.71 -19.92
N VAL A 41 3.62 4.83 -19.41
CA VAL A 41 2.94 6.11 -19.16
C VAL A 41 3.01 6.43 -17.67
N ARG A 42 3.58 7.58 -17.32
CA ARG A 42 3.63 8.10 -15.96
C ARG A 42 2.64 9.26 -15.81
N TYR A 43 1.77 9.17 -14.81
CA TYR A 43 0.76 10.19 -14.53
C TYR A 43 1.25 11.12 -13.42
N GLU A 44 1.28 12.43 -13.70
CA GLU A 44 1.72 13.43 -12.72
C GLU A 44 0.64 13.82 -11.71
N ARG A 45 -0.62 13.57 -12.05
CA ARG A 45 -1.78 14.05 -11.30
C ARG A 45 -2.83 12.95 -11.16
N ALA A 46 -2.45 11.84 -10.53
CA ALA A 46 -3.38 10.79 -10.14
C ALA A 46 -3.90 11.04 -8.72
N HIS A 47 -5.20 10.84 -8.50
CA HIS A 47 -5.84 11.16 -7.23
C HIS A 47 -6.80 10.06 -6.76
N PRO A 48 -6.90 9.81 -5.42
CA PRO A 48 -7.93 8.97 -4.85
C PRO A 48 -9.20 9.82 -4.55
N PRO A 49 -10.38 9.23 -4.57
CA PRO A 49 -11.59 9.92 -4.10
C PRO A 49 -11.68 9.99 -2.57
N ASN A 50 -10.82 9.27 -1.86
CA ASN A 50 -10.71 9.26 -0.41
C ASN A 50 -9.27 8.89 0.00
N VAL A 51 -8.76 9.49 1.05
CA VAL A 51 -7.39 9.30 1.53
C VAL A 51 -7.29 8.31 2.69
N VAL A 52 -8.17 7.30 2.70
CA VAL A 52 -8.22 6.21 3.68
C VAL A 52 -8.33 4.87 2.94
N CYS A 53 -7.69 3.84 3.47
CA CYS A 53 -7.46 2.57 2.77
C CYS A 53 -8.74 1.88 2.25
N MET A 54 -9.68 1.53 3.15
CA MET A 54 -10.89 0.78 2.74
C MET A 54 -11.72 1.52 1.68
N PRO A 55 -12.04 2.82 1.84
CA PRO A 55 -12.74 3.58 0.80
C PRO A 55 -12.00 3.60 -0.53
N SER A 56 -10.69 3.83 -0.50
CA SER A 56 -9.86 3.92 -1.70
C SER A 56 -9.79 2.57 -2.43
N ARG A 57 -9.52 1.48 -1.71
CA ARG A 57 -9.45 0.12 -2.26
C ARG A 57 -10.81 -0.36 -2.79
N SER A 58 -11.90 -0.01 -2.09
CA SER A 58 -13.26 -0.26 -2.57
C SER A 58 -13.55 0.48 -3.88
N THR A 59 -13.05 1.70 -4.05
CA THR A 59 -13.11 2.41 -5.33
C THR A 59 -12.33 1.69 -6.43
N MET A 60 -11.11 1.19 -6.15
CA MET A 60 -10.30 0.47 -7.14
C MET A 60 -10.99 -0.78 -7.70
N ILE A 61 -11.61 -1.59 -6.82
CA ILE A 61 -12.24 -2.84 -7.26
C ILE A 61 -13.59 -2.62 -7.94
N THR A 62 -14.34 -1.57 -7.52
CA THR A 62 -15.71 -1.34 -8.00
C THR A 62 -15.81 -0.36 -9.16
N GLY A 63 -14.81 0.52 -9.35
CA GLY A 63 -14.93 1.67 -10.25
C GLY A 63 -15.98 2.68 -9.81
N GLN A 64 -16.35 2.72 -8.54
CA GLN A 64 -17.41 3.58 -8.01
C GLN A 64 -16.87 4.61 -7.02
N HIS A 65 -17.52 5.77 -6.98
CA HIS A 65 -17.28 6.75 -5.92
C HIS A 65 -17.78 6.25 -4.56
N VAL A 66 -17.15 6.78 -3.49
CA VAL A 66 -17.43 6.45 -2.08
C VAL A 66 -18.94 6.48 -1.74
N HIS A 67 -19.70 7.45 -2.24
CA HIS A 67 -21.13 7.56 -1.97
C HIS A 67 -22.00 6.51 -2.68
N HIS A 68 -21.44 5.80 -3.69
CA HIS A 68 -22.12 4.69 -4.36
C HIS A 68 -21.81 3.35 -3.70
N HIS A 69 -20.52 3.03 -3.46
CA HIS A 69 -20.17 1.76 -2.82
C HIS A 69 -20.36 1.78 -1.29
N GLY A 70 -20.58 2.94 -0.68
CA GLY A 70 -20.95 3.08 0.73
C GLY A 70 -19.83 2.93 1.76
N VAL A 71 -18.61 2.63 1.35
CA VAL A 71 -17.44 2.51 2.23
C VAL A 71 -16.81 3.89 2.41
N TRP A 72 -17.14 4.58 3.48
CA TRP A 72 -16.72 5.97 3.69
C TRP A 72 -15.58 6.13 4.71
N MET A 73 -15.25 5.07 5.45
CA MET A 73 -14.12 5.02 6.39
C MET A 73 -13.68 3.57 6.62
N ASN A 74 -12.50 3.37 7.23
CA ASN A 74 -12.08 2.06 7.71
C ASN A 74 -13.07 1.54 8.77
N GLY A 75 -13.36 0.24 8.71
CA GLY A 75 -14.35 -0.42 9.57
C GLY A 75 -15.74 -0.53 8.95
N VAL A 76 -16.02 0.14 7.84
CA VAL A 76 -17.26 -0.04 7.07
C VAL A 76 -17.00 -1.02 5.92
N PRO A 77 -17.51 -2.26 5.97
CA PRO A 77 -17.20 -3.27 4.97
C PRO A 77 -17.84 -2.94 3.62
N LEU A 78 -17.14 -3.28 2.54
CA LEU A 78 -17.71 -3.26 1.20
C LEU A 78 -18.83 -4.31 1.11
N PRO A 79 -20.06 -3.99 0.63
CA PRO A 79 -21.12 -4.97 0.42
C PRO A 79 -20.63 -6.19 -0.37
N VAL A 80 -21.09 -7.38 0.00
CA VAL A 80 -20.67 -8.65 -0.61
C VAL A 80 -21.03 -8.72 -2.10
N ASP A 81 -22.16 -8.11 -2.46
CA ASP A 81 -22.70 -8.02 -3.81
C ASP A 81 -22.25 -6.78 -4.59
N ALA A 82 -21.27 -6.02 -4.06
CA ALA A 82 -20.72 -4.88 -4.77
C ALA A 82 -20.07 -5.33 -6.10
N PRO A 83 -20.13 -4.50 -7.15
CA PRO A 83 -19.42 -4.77 -8.40
C PRO A 83 -17.94 -5.04 -8.16
N SER A 84 -17.38 -5.97 -8.94
CA SER A 84 -15.95 -6.30 -8.89
C SER A 84 -15.39 -6.43 -10.28
N VAL A 85 -14.33 -5.67 -10.57
CA VAL A 85 -13.61 -5.80 -11.84
C VAL A 85 -13.02 -7.20 -12.02
N ALA A 86 -12.57 -7.85 -10.93
CA ALA A 86 -12.08 -9.22 -10.99
C ALA A 86 -13.18 -10.21 -11.41
N ALA A 87 -14.40 -10.06 -10.86
CA ALA A 87 -15.54 -10.87 -11.27
C ALA A 87 -15.90 -10.62 -12.74
N TYR A 88 -15.88 -9.36 -13.17
CA TYR A 88 -16.17 -9.02 -14.57
C TYR A 88 -15.17 -9.66 -15.54
N LEU A 89 -13.88 -9.54 -15.29
CA LEU A 89 -12.82 -10.10 -16.13
C LEU A 89 -12.88 -11.63 -16.16
N ARG A 90 -13.11 -12.29 -15.03
CA ARG A 90 -13.29 -13.73 -14.95
C ARG A 90 -14.51 -14.20 -15.77
N ASP A 91 -15.67 -13.58 -15.54
CA ASP A 91 -16.95 -14.09 -16.03
C ASP A 91 -17.21 -13.72 -17.51
N HIS A 92 -16.62 -12.63 -17.99
CA HIS A 92 -16.86 -12.10 -19.36
C HIS A 92 -15.66 -12.19 -20.30
N ALA A 93 -14.43 -12.21 -19.75
CA ALA A 93 -13.21 -12.27 -20.54
C ALA A 93 -12.39 -13.56 -20.30
N GLY A 94 -12.80 -14.42 -19.35
CA GLY A 94 -12.14 -15.71 -19.09
C GLY A 94 -10.79 -15.59 -18.39
N TYR A 95 -10.51 -14.47 -17.74
CA TYR A 95 -9.27 -14.24 -17.01
C TYR A 95 -9.18 -15.13 -15.78
N ARG A 96 -7.98 -15.69 -15.53
CA ARG A 96 -7.62 -16.22 -14.22
C ARG A 96 -7.39 -15.02 -13.27
N THR A 97 -7.92 -15.09 -12.07
CA THR A 97 -7.95 -13.92 -11.19
C THR A 97 -7.34 -14.20 -9.83
N ALA A 98 -6.40 -13.34 -9.40
CA ALA A 98 -5.78 -13.45 -8.08
C ALA A 98 -5.66 -12.10 -7.37
N LEU A 99 -5.73 -12.16 -6.02
CA LEU A 99 -5.32 -11.08 -5.13
C LEU A 99 -4.30 -11.63 -4.13
N VAL A 100 -3.10 -11.06 -4.14
CA VAL A 100 -2.03 -11.44 -3.20
C VAL A 100 -1.57 -10.21 -2.43
N GLY A 101 -1.69 -10.27 -1.10
CA GLY A 101 -1.32 -9.17 -0.22
C GLY A 101 -2.52 -8.48 0.43
N LYS A 102 -2.46 -7.16 0.58
CA LYS A 102 -3.51 -6.40 1.29
C LYS A 102 -4.77 -6.23 0.44
N ALA A 103 -5.88 -6.82 0.86
CA ALA A 103 -7.21 -6.58 0.30
C ALA A 103 -7.88 -5.37 0.96
N HIS A 104 -8.25 -5.50 2.23
CA HIS A 104 -8.85 -4.46 3.06
C HIS A 104 -10.16 -3.89 2.50
N PHE A 105 -11.00 -4.75 1.93
CA PHE A 105 -12.40 -4.42 1.60
C PHE A 105 -13.30 -4.60 2.82
N GLU A 106 -12.80 -5.32 3.83
CA GLU A 106 -13.43 -5.62 5.10
C GLU A 106 -12.48 -5.26 6.25
N PRO A 107 -12.99 -5.10 7.50
CA PRO A 107 -12.15 -4.84 8.66
C PRO A 107 -11.07 -5.92 8.85
N LEU A 108 -9.81 -5.50 9.02
CA LEU A 108 -8.66 -6.41 9.13
C LEU A 108 -8.66 -7.25 10.40
N LEU A 109 -9.26 -6.76 11.48
CA LEU A 109 -9.32 -7.44 12.76
C LEU A 109 -10.75 -7.88 13.04
N ASP A 110 -10.99 -9.16 12.81
CA ASP A 110 -12.28 -9.78 13.04
C ASP A 110 -12.14 -11.02 13.93
N PRO A 111 -12.04 -10.85 15.26
CA PRO A 111 -11.91 -11.98 16.19
C PRO A 111 -13.14 -12.88 16.20
N PHE A 112 -14.25 -12.44 15.65
CA PHE A 112 -15.50 -13.20 15.55
C PHE A 112 -15.69 -13.90 14.21
N LEU A 113 -14.76 -13.72 13.27
CA LEU A 113 -14.79 -14.26 11.91
C LEU A 113 -16.11 -13.93 11.18
N MET A 114 -16.58 -12.71 11.32
CA MET A 114 -17.79 -12.21 10.67
C MET A 114 -17.56 -11.91 9.19
N PHE A 115 -16.31 -11.53 8.84
CA PHE A 115 -15.92 -11.10 7.51
C PHE A 115 -15.21 -12.20 6.74
N GLU A 116 -15.39 -12.19 5.42
CA GLU A 116 -14.94 -13.26 4.54
C GLU A 116 -13.42 -13.31 4.41
N GLU A 117 -12.73 -12.16 4.31
CA GLU A 117 -11.27 -12.09 4.23
C GLU A 117 -10.61 -12.84 5.40
N ASN A 118 -11.12 -12.66 6.62
CA ASN A 118 -10.59 -13.34 7.80
C ASN A 118 -11.00 -14.82 7.86
N ARG A 119 -12.24 -15.14 7.48
CA ARG A 119 -12.72 -16.53 7.49
C ARG A 119 -11.95 -17.45 6.57
N ILE A 120 -11.70 -17.02 5.32
CA ILE A 120 -10.98 -17.85 4.35
C ILE A 120 -9.52 -18.03 4.76
N ALA A 121 -8.87 -17.02 5.29
CA ALA A 121 -7.50 -17.12 5.78
C ALA A 121 -7.38 -18.07 6.97
N MET A 122 -8.31 -17.99 7.94
CA MET A 122 -8.33 -18.87 9.11
C MET A 122 -8.74 -20.31 8.77
N ALA A 123 -9.44 -20.52 7.67
CA ALA A 123 -9.79 -21.86 7.16
C ALA A 123 -8.71 -22.47 6.25
N ASP A 124 -7.55 -21.81 6.10
CA ASP A 124 -6.49 -22.21 5.15
C ASP A 124 -7.04 -22.39 3.72
N SER A 125 -7.96 -21.51 3.32
CA SER A 125 -8.64 -21.50 2.03
C SER A 125 -8.20 -20.29 1.22
N PHE A 126 -7.98 -20.46 -0.07
CA PHE A 126 -7.49 -19.44 -0.98
C PHE A 126 -8.58 -18.81 -1.87
N GLY A 127 -9.82 -18.89 -1.46
CA GLY A 127 -10.94 -18.31 -2.18
C GLY A 127 -11.97 -19.37 -2.66
N PRO A 128 -12.87 -19.05 -3.61
CA PRO A 128 -12.99 -17.76 -4.29
C PRO A 128 -13.53 -16.64 -3.38
N VAL A 129 -13.16 -15.39 -3.67
CA VAL A 129 -13.67 -14.22 -2.93
C VAL A 129 -13.75 -12.98 -3.86
N ARG A 130 -14.87 -12.27 -3.87
CA ARG A 130 -15.08 -11.02 -4.62
C ARG A 130 -14.63 -11.07 -6.08
N GLY A 131 -14.77 -12.23 -6.73
CA GLY A 131 -14.37 -12.44 -8.12
C GLY A 131 -12.93 -12.92 -8.31
N PHE A 132 -12.10 -12.91 -7.28
CA PHE A 132 -10.80 -13.57 -7.31
C PHE A 132 -10.97 -15.06 -7.08
N GLU A 133 -10.43 -15.88 -8.01
CA GLU A 133 -10.39 -17.33 -7.87
C GLU A 133 -9.36 -17.76 -6.81
N HIS A 134 -8.27 -16.97 -6.70
CA HIS A 134 -7.21 -17.18 -5.74
C HIS A 134 -6.96 -15.91 -4.91
N ALA A 135 -6.88 -16.03 -3.59
CA ALA A 135 -6.58 -14.91 -2.71
C ALA A 135 -5.69 -15.34 -1.54
N GLU A 136 -4.58 -14.62 -1.35
CA GLU A 136 -3.69 -14.79 -0.20
C GLU A 136 -3.47 -13.44 0.47
N PHE A 137 -4.02 -13.26 1.66
CA PHE A 137 -4.04 -11.96 2.33
C PHE A 137 -2.86 -11.73 3.26
N ALA A 138 -2.32 -10.52 3.21
CA ALA A 138 -1.35 -9.97 4.15
C ALA A 138 -1.85 -8.66 4.76
N THR A 139 -1.39 -8.36 5.95
CA THR A 139 -1.59 -7.09 6.64
C THR A 139 -0.25 -6.50 7.07
N HIS A 140 -0.26 -5.36 7.75
CA HIS A 140 0.97 -4.66 8.18
C HIS A 140 1.78 -5.36 9.28
N ALA A 141 1.35 -6.54 9.75
CA ALA A 141 2.04 -7.30 10.77
C ALA A 141 1.68 -8.78 10.67
N ALA A 142 2.53 -9.64 11.23
CA ALA A 142 2.29 -11.08 11.30
C ALA A 142 1.26 -11.46 12.38
N ARG A 143 0.49 -10.53 12.90
CA ARG A 143 -0.58 -10.76 13.87
C ARG A 143 -1.93 -10.45 13.25
N GLY A 144 -2.92 -11.26 13.57
CA GLY A 144 -4.28 -11.13 13.04
C GLY A 144 -4.74 -12.39 12.33
N TYR A 145 -5.68 -12.21 11.41
CA TYR A 145 -6.45 -13.28 10.80
C TYR A 145 -6.22 -13.38 9.27
N ALA A 146 -5.05 -12.93 8.79
CA ALA A 146 -4.65 -13.03 7.39
C ALA A 146 -3.79 -14.29 7.13
N HIS A 147 -3.66 -14.72 5.89
CA HIS A 147 -2.83 -15.85 5.47
C HIS A 147 -1.37 -15.68 5.89
N TYR A 148 -0.82 -14.50 5.71
CA TYR A 148 0.55 -14.19 6.13
C TYR A 148 0.75 -14.43 7.64
N SER A 149 -0.21 -14.02 8.46
CA SER A 149 -0.14 -14.23 9.91
C SER A 149 -0.20 -15.71 10.27
N GLN A 150 -1.03 -16.50 9.56
CA GLN A 150 -1.12 -17.95 9.75
C GLN A 150 0.17 -18.64 9.29
N TRP A 151 0.72 -18.21 8.15
CA TRP A 151 1.98 -18.73 7.62
C TRP A 151 3.14 -18.49 8.60
N ILE A 152 3.33 -17.27 9.11
CA ILE A 152 4.34 -16.99 10.13
C ILE A 152 4.12 -17.83 11.40
N ALA A 153 2.90 -17.93 11.89
CA ALA A 153 2.61 -18.70 13.09
C ALA A 153 2.90 -20.19 12.94
N LYS A 154 2.72 -20.73 11.75
CA LYS A 154 2.89 -22.15 11.44
C LYS A 154 4.32 -22.52 11.05
N GLU A 155 4.92 -21.75 10.14
CA GLU A 155 6.23 -22.09 9.56
C GLU A 155 7.39 -21.42 10.32
N HIS A 156 7.15 -20.26 10.98
CA HIS A 156 8.15 -19.46 11.66
C HIS A 156 7.65 -18.91 13.02
N PRO A 157 7.22 -19.80 13.93
CA PRO A 157 6.61 -19.37 15.21
C PRO A 157 7.55 -18.54 16.07
N GLU A 158 8.87 -18.69 15.93
CA GLU A 158 9.89 -17.89 16.59
C GLU A 158 9.88 -16.43 16.14
N ALA A 159 9.48 -16.16 14.90
CA ALA A 159 9.42 -14.82 14.32
C ALA A 159 8.13 -14.06 14.67
N ALA A 160 7.05 -14.75 15.03
CA ALA A 160 5.73 -14.17 15.21
C ALA A 160 5.67 -13.03 16.25
N ASN A 161 6.62 -12.96 17.19
CA ASN A 161 6.72 -11.91 18.20
C ASN A 161 7.69 -10.77 17.82
N GLY A 162 8.38 -10.87 16.68
CA GLY A 162 9.31 -9.85 16.22
C GLY A 162 8.65 -8.58 15.73
N PHE A 163 7.43 -8.69 15.22
CA PHE A 163 6.70 -7.57 14.64
C PHE A 163 6.18 -6.59 15.68
N TYR A 164 6.18 -5.30 15.33
CA TYR A 164 5.53 -4.28 16.13
C TYR A 164 4.02 -4.60 16.26
N PRO A 165 3.47 -4.61 17.47
CA PRO A 165 2.08 -4.98 17.68
C PRO A 165 1.12 -3.82 17.36
N VAL A 166 0.86 -3.59 16.09
CA VAL A 166 0.05 -2.45 15.58
C VAL A 166 -1.37 -2.46 16.07
N LEU A 167 -1.95 -3.63 16.13
CA LEU A 167 -3.38 -3.81 16.33
C LEU A 167 -3.58 -4.69 17.56
N ASN A 168 -3.16 -4.19 18.69
CA ASN A 168 -3.57 -4.77 19.96
C ASN A 168 -4.79 -4.00 20.47
N PHE A 169 -5.85 -4.70 20.85
CA PHE A 169 -6.99 -4.13 21.56
C PHE A 169 -6.60 -3.58 22.95
N SER A 170 -5.42 -3.91 23.47
CA SER A 170 -4.90 -3.24 24.66
C SER A 170 -4.31 -1.89 24.25
N LEU A 171 -4.88 -0.85 24.73
CA LEU A 171 -4.52 0.55 24.52
C LEU A 171 -3.07 0.88 24.91
N GLU A 172 -2.41 0.00 25.65
CA GLU A 172 -1.04 0.17 26.19
C GLU A 172 0.04 -0.01 25.12
N VAL A 173 -0.22 -0.78 24.07
CA VAL A 173 0.80 -1.10 23.05
C VAL A 173 1.00 0.04 22.03
N ASN A 174 0.02 0.93 21.91
CA ASN A 174 0.11 2.09 21.04
C ASN A 174 0.85 3.29 21.66
N GLU A 175 1.33 3.16 22.90
CA GLU A 175 1.94 4.26 23.64
C GLU A 175 3.45 4.36 23.44
N THR A 176 4.09 3.30 22.88
CA THR A 176 5.54 3.26 22.75
C THR A 176 6.00 3.58 21.33
N GLY A 177 6.84 4.59 21.22
CA GLY A 177 7.75 4.77 20.11
C GLY A 177 9.02 3.96 20.32
N GLY A 178 9.79 3.75 19.26
CA GLY A 178 11.03 2.98 19.29
C GLY A 178 12.12 3.60 18.43
N GLY A 179 13.02 2.75 17.94
CA GLY A 179 14.18 3.20 17.20
C GLY A 179 15.14 4.03 18.03
N ASP A 180 15.92 4.89 17.38
CA ASP A 180 16.92 5.77 18.02
C ASP A 180 16.28 6.99 18.70
N THR A 181 15.12 7.45 18.18
CA THR A 181 14.53 8.74 18.55
C THR A 181 13.26 8.59 19.41
N GLY A 182 12.77 7.37 19.61
CA GLY A 182 11.49 7.13 20.24
C GLY A 182 10.29 7.54 19.36
N ALA A 183 10.47 7.58 18.04
CA ALA A 183 9.42 7.94 17.11
C ALA A 183 8.20 7.01 17.20
N PRO A 184 6.96 7.54 17.09
CA PRO A 184 5.77 6.72 17.18
C PRO A 184 5.76 5.63 16.10
N GLN A 185 5.40 4.41 16.47
CA GLN A 185 5.31 3.24 15.59
C GLN A 185 6.59 2.90 14.79
N VAL A 186 7.74 3.39 15.22
CA VAL A 186 9.04 2.89 14.77
C VAL A 186 9.49 1.76 15.67
N ALA A 187 9.94 0.66 15.08
CA ALA A 187 10.47 -0.48 15.81
C ALA A 187 11.61 -1.15 15.04
N VAL A 188 12.38 -1.97 15.74
CA VAL A 188 13.33 -2.89 15.15
C VAL A 188 12.62 -4.23 14.94
N ASN A 189 12.62 -4.72 13.72
CA ASN A 189 12.01 -6.00 13.37
C ASN A 189 13.13 -7.04 13.13
N PRO A 190 13.31 -8.02 14.05
CA PRO A 190 14.34 -9.04 13.91
C PRO A 190 14.01 -10.13 12.88
N VAL A 191 12.85 -10.03 12.22
CA VAL A 191 12.42 -11.01 11.22
C VAL A 191 13.34 -10.93 10.00
N PRO A 192 13.87 -12.07 9.50
CA PRO A 192 14.62 -12.10 8.26
C PRO A 192 13.85 -11.48 7.10
N LYS A 193 14.55 -10.81 6.20
CA LYS A 193 13.96 -10.13 5.03
C LYS A 193 13.05 -11.07 4.22
N GLU A 194 13.50 -12.30 3.98
CA GLU A 194 12.77 -13.33 3.22
C GLU A 194 11.46 -13.78 3.87
N TRP A 195 11.26 -13.51 5.17
CA TRP A 195 10.00 -13.80 5.86
C TRP A 195 9.16 -12.54 6.08
N TYR A 196 9.68 -11.40 5.70
CA TYR A 196 8.96 -10.13 5.83
C TYR A 196 7.82 -10.06 4.81
N GLN A 197 6.74 -9.39 5.18
CA GLN A 197 5.49 -9.33 4.41
C GLN A 197 5.68 -8.92 2.95
N THR A 198 6.62 -8.01 2.66
CA THR A 198 6.89 -7.53 1.30
C THR A 198 7.47 -8.65 0.42
N ASP A 199 8.47 -9.39 0.92
CA ASP A 199 9.03 -10.54 0.21
C ASP A 199 8.02 -11.69 0.09
N TRP A 200 7.23 -11.94 1.16
CA TRP A 200 6.18 -12.95 1.13
C TRP A 200 5.13 -12.67 0.04
N VAL A 201 4.68 -11.43 -0.13
CA VAL A 201 3.73 -11.06 -1.19
C VAL A 201 4.32 -11.37 -2.57
N ALA A 202 5.59 -11.07 -2.81
CA ALA A 202 6.25 -11.40 -4.06
C ALA A 202 6.35 -12.92 -4.28
N ASP A 203 6.76 -13.69 -3.26
CA ASP A 203 6.87 -15.14 -3.33
C ASP A 203 5.53 -15.81 -3.64
N ARG A 204 4.46 -15.38 -2.97
CA ARG A 204 3.12 -15.90 -3.22
C ARG A 204 2.59 -15.52 -4.61
N THR A 205 2.88 -14.30 -5.06
CA THR A 205 2.54 -13.88 -6.43
C THR A 205 3.27 -14.73 -7.46
N ILE A 206 4.58 -14.98 -7.30
CA ILE A 206 5.36 -15.83 -8.20
C ILE A 206 4.83 -17.26 -8.19
N ALA A 207 4.55 -17.82 -7.01
CA ALA A 207 4.00 -19.17 -6.90
C ALA A 207 2.65 -19.31 -7.62
N TRP A 208 1.79 -18.29 -7.53
CA TRP A 208 0.53 -18.26 -8.28
C TRP A 208 0.76 -18.15 -9.79
N LEU A 209 1.64 -17.26 -10.24
CA LEU A 209 2.00 -17.13 -11.66
C LEU A 209 2.54 -18.44 -12.22
N ASP A 210 3.35 -19.18 -11.43
CA ASP A 210 3.90 -20.48 -11.83
C ASP A 210 2.85 -21.58 -11.93
N SER A 211 1.69 -21.43 -11.29
CA SER A 211 0.57 -22.37 -11.39
C SER A 211 -0.29 -22.20 -12.65
N LEU A 212 -0.08 -21.11 -13.42
CA LEU A 212 -0.86 -20.82 -14.62
C LEU A 212 -0.31 -21.56 -15.83
N GLU A 213 -1.19 -21.88 -16.79
CA GLU A 213 -0.79 -22.38 -18.10
C GLU A 213 -0.20 -21.27 -18.99
N ALA A 214 0.52 -21.66 -20.02
CA ALA A 214 1.23 -20.71 -20.88
C ALA A 214 0.32 -19.74 -21.64
N ASP A 215 -0.92 -20.16 -21.93
CA ASP A 215 -1.94 -19.44 -22.67
C ASP A 215 -3.01 -18.80 -21.78
N ASP A 216 -2.90 -18.92 -20.46
CA ASP A 216 -3.81 -18.24 -19.54
C ASP A 216 -3.65 -16.71 -19.64
N ASP A 217 -4.77 -16.01 -19.81
CA ASP A 217 -4.87 -14.59 -19.54
C ASP A 217 -5.17 -14.40 -18.06
N PHE A 218 -4.60 -13.37 -17.43
CA PHE A 218 -4.79 -13.16 -16.01
C PHE A 218 -4.96 -11.69 -15.59
N PHE A 219 -5.70 -11.51 -14.51
CA PHE A 219 -5.72 -10.31 -13.68
C PHE A 219 -5.19 -10.65 -12.29
N CYS A 220 -3.98 -10.18 -11.99
CA CYS A 220 -3.36 -10.36 -10.68
C CYS A 220 -3.28 -9.00 -9.97
N TRP A 221 -3.98 -8.85 -8.86
CA TRP A 221 -3.78 -7.72 -7.95
C TRP A 221 -2.74 -8.09 -6.90
N MET A 222 -1.50 -7.67 -7.14
CA MET A 222 -0.39 -7.76 -6.18
C MET A 222 -0.40 -6.52 -5.30
N SER A 223 -0.65 -6.69 -4.01
CA SER A 223 -0.93 -5.59 -3.09
C SER A 223 -0.03 -5.61 -1.87
N PHE A 224 0.99 -4.77 -1.86
CA PHE A 224 1.89 -4.62 -0.72
C PHE A 224 1.22 -3.89 0.44
N PRO A 225 1.34 -4.40 1.70
CA PRO A 225 0.97 -3.62 2.88
C PRO A 225 1.89 -2.44 3.15
N ASP A 226 3.15 -2.51 2.71
CA ASP A 226 4.15 -1.45 2.84
C ASP A 226 3.95 -0.31 1.81
N PRO A 227 4.48 0.89 2.08
CA PRO A 227 5.28 1.33 3.23
C PRO A 227 4.47 1.84 4.44
N HIS A 228 3.19 1.46 4.58
CA HIS A 228 2.33 1.82 5.70
C HIS A 228 3.02 1.57 7.05
N HIS A 229 2.69 2.36 8.07
CA HIS A 229 3.11 2.08 9.44
C HIS A 229 2.52 0.74 9.96
N PRO A 230 3.21 0.07 10.93
CA PRO A 230 4.40 0.50 11.67
C PRO A 230 5.61 0.58 10.75
N TRP A 231 6.52 1.49 11.08
CA TRP A 231 7.78 1.65 10.34
C TRP A 231 8.84 0.74 10.95
N ASP A 232 8.72 -0.55 10.67
CA ASP A 232 9.51 -1.65 11.22
C ASP A 232 10.07 -2.58 10.12
N PRO A 233 10.83 -2.06 9.14
CA PRO A 233 11.50 -2.93 8.18
C PRO A 233 12.45 -3.90 8.89
N PRO A 234 12.84 -5.02 8.24
CA PRO A 234 13.79 -5.98 8.82
C PRO A 234 15.06 -5.30 9.32
N GLU A 235 15.55 -5.72 10.49
CA GLU A 235 16.74 -5.15 11.14
C GLU A 235 17.97 -5.15 10.21
N SER A 236 18.13 -6.20 9.41
CA SER A 236 19.21 -6.31 8.41
C SER A 236 19.22 -5.19 7.37
N GLU A 237 18.07 -4.56 7.13
CA GLU A 237 17.89 -3.58 6.07
C GLU A 237 17.91 -2.13 6.57
N VAL A 238 17.72 -1.95 7.87
CA VAL A 238 17.61 -0.63 8.52
C VAL A 238 18.82 0.27 8.22
N GLY A 239 20.02 -0.33 8.10
CA GLY A 239 21.26 0.39 7.82
C GLY A 239 21.40 0.94 6.40
N ARG A 240 20.42 0.76 5.51
CA ARG A 240 20.44 1.33 4.15
C ARG A 240 20.45 2.85 4.15
N HIS A 241 19.76 3.45 5.11
CA HIS A 241 19.66 4.91 5.26
C HIS A 241 19.89 5.32 6.71
N ASP A 242 20.94 6.14 6.96
CA ASP A 242 21.07 6.83 8.25
C ASP A 242 20.15 8.04 8.24
N TRP A 243 19.21 8.11 9.19
CA TRP A 243 18.28 9.20 9.30
C TRP A 243 18.95 10.56 9.52
N ARG A 244 20.18 10.56 10.04
CA ARG A 244 20.98 11.78 10.30
C ARG A 244 21.47 12.46 9.01
N ASP A 245 21.51 11.69 7.92
CA ASP A 245 21.92 12.16 6.60
C ASP A 245 20.75 12.68 5.76
N LEU A 246 19.50 12.60 6.27
CA LEU A 246 18.31 13.02 5.55
C LEU A 246 17.97 14.49 5.84
N ASP A 247 17.34 15.11 4.86
CA ASP A 247 16.70 16.42 5.01
C ASP A 247 15.24 16.26 5.46
N LEU A 248 14.75 17.24 6.23
CA LEU A 248 13.33 17.32 6.56
C LEU A 248 12.49 17.56 5.30
N PRO A 249 11.26 17.02 5.25
CA PRO A 249 10.39 17.25 4.10
C PRO A 249 10.11 18.75 3.90
N GLU A 250 9.99 19.17 2.65
CA GLU A 250 9.73 20.58 2.30
C GLU A 250 8.45 21.13 2.96
N GLY A 251 7.47 20.25 3.18
CA GLY A 251 6.20 20.57 3.85
C GLY A 251 6.30 20.70 5.37
N TYR A 252 7.49 20.52 5.99
CA TYR A 252 7.69 20.68 7.42
C TYR A 252 8.25 22.06 7.75
N PRO A 253 7.45 23.01 8.24
CA PRO A 253 7.95 24.29 8.72
C PRO A 253 8.74 24.09 10.02
N ALA A 254 10.04 24.35 10.00
CA ALA A 254 10.93 24.11 11.15
C ALA A 254 10.55 24.97 12.37
N ASP A 255 10.07 26.19 12.13
CA ASP A 255 9.61 27.09 13.20
C ASP A 255 8.18 26.74 13.65
N ARG A 256 8.01 26.52 14.96
CA ARG A 256 6.73 26.15 15.57
C ARG A 256 5.64 27.20 15.35
N ALA A 257 5.96 28.47 15.48
CA ALA A 257 4.98 29.54 15.31
C ALA A 257 4.48 29.60 13.86
N THR A 258 5.36 29.36 12.89
CA THR A 258 5.00 29.26 11.47
C THR A 258 4.08 28.04 11.24
N ARG A 259 4.39 26.87 11.81
CA ARG A 259 3.49 25.69 11.72
C ARG A 259 2.11 25.97 12.26
N GLU A 260 2.05 26.54 13.47
CA GLU A 260 0.79 26.88 14.13
C GLU A 260 -0.03 27.88 13.32
N ALA A 261 0.61 28.92 12.76
CA ALA A 261 -0.07 29.90 11.91
C ALA A 261 -0.64 29.26 10.62
N ILE A 262 0.10 28.31 10.00
CA ILE A 262 -0.40 27.56 8.85
C ILE A 262 -1.62 26.70 9.26
N LEU A 263 -1.55 26.00 10.39
CA LEU A 263 -2.63 25.16 10.88
C LEU A 263 -3.87 25.96 11.27
N ASP A 264 -3.69 27.17 11.83
CA ASP A 264 -4.78 28.08 12.18
C ASP A 264 -5.51 28.63 10.95
N ALA A 265 -4.82 28.68 9.79
CA ALA A 265 -5.43 29.04 8.51
C ALA A 265 -6.18 27.87 7.82
N LYS A 266 -6.06 26.65 8.35
CA LYS A 266 -6.76 25.46 7.86
C LYS A 266 -8.10 25.27 8.61
N PRO A 267 -8.98 24.34 8.16
CA PRO A 267 -10.16 23.97 8.94
C PRO A 267 -9.80 23.55 10.37
N VAL A 268 -10.64 23.89 11.32
CA VAL A 268 -10.36 23.78 12.77
C VAL A 268 -9.89 22.42 13.25
N HIS A 269 -10.29 21.34 12.57
CA HIS A 269 -9.89 19.96 12.94
C HIS A 269 -8.38 19.74 12.77
N TRP A 270 -7.69 20.47 11.89
CA TRP A 270 -6.24 20.41 11.73
C TRP A 270 -5.52 20.83 13.00
N ARG A 271 -5.85 22.01 13.53
CA ARG A 271 -5.25 22.53 14.73
C ARG A 271 -5.59 21.69 15.96
N ARG A 272 -6.83 21.25 16.07
CA ARG A 272 -7.27 20.41 17.18
C ARG A 272 -6.57 19.06 17.21
N TRP A 273 -6.30 18.45 16.03
CA TRP A 273 -5.52 17.22 16.01
C TRP A 273 -4.05 17.49 16.38
N TYR A 274 -3.46 18.53 15.80
CA TYR A 274 -2.08 18.93 16.14
C TYR A 274 -1.88 19.12 17.65
N ASP A 275 -2.79 19.76 18.33
CA ASP A 275 -2.74 20.02 19.77
C ASP A 275 -3.16 18.81 20.63
N GLY A 276 -3.67 17.72 20.03
CA GLY A 276 -4.14 16.52 20.74
C GLY A 276 -5.58 16.62 21.29
N ASP A 277 -6.33 17.65 20.92
CA ASP A 277 -7.73 17.84 21.32
C ASP A 277 -8.70 16.94 20.55
N LEU A 278 -8.27 16.36 19.44
CA LEU A 278 -9.04 15.50 18.57
C LEU A 278 -8.17 14.34 18.10
N VAL A 279 -8.66 13.12 18.27
CA VAL A 279 -8.06 11.94 17.63
C VAL A 279 -8.62 11.84 16.21
N SER A 280 -7.78 12.11 15.22
CA SER A 280 -8.17 12.11 13.80
C SER A 280 -7.86 10.79 13.09
N ASN A 281 -6.96 10.00 13.64
CA ASN A 281 -6.56 8.71 13.10
C ASN A 281 -6.47 7.68 14.24
N TYR A 282 -7.26 6.61 14.17
CA TYR A 282 -7.25 5.53 15.20
C TYR A 282 -5.97 4.68 15.16
N GLU A 283 -5.23 4.74 14.06
CA GLU A 283 -3.99 3.99 13.89
C GLU A 283 -2.81 4.70 14.56
N ALA A 284 -2.96 5.99 14.87
CA ALA A 284 -1.99 6.74 15.67
C ALA A 284 -1.99 6.24 17.13
N PRO A 285 -0.82 6.21 17.80
CA PRO A 285 -0.77 5.91 19.24
C PRO A 285 -1.68 6.84 20.02
N ARG A 286 -2.49 6.29 20.90
CA ARG A 286 -3.56 7.04 21.58
C ARG A 286 -3.05 8.21 22.43
N ALA A 287 -1.91 8.04 23.07
CA ALA A 287 -1.29 9.06 23.93
C ALA A 287 -0.39 10.04 23.15
N TRP A 288 -0.15 9.75 21.87
CA TRP A 288 0.71 10.60 21.06
C TRP A 288 0.00 11.87 20.62
N VAL A 289 0.71 12.99 20.75
CA VAL A 289 0.22 14.32 20.36
C VAL A 289 1.11 14.85 19.23
N PRO A 290 0.59 15.14 18.04
CA PRO A 290 1.39 15.62 16.90
C PRO A 290 2.30 16.81 17.23
N ALA A 291 1.87 17.74 18.07
CA ALA A 291 2.69 18.88 18.49
C ALA A 291 3.99 18.52 19.22
N THR A 292 4.13 17.27 19.69
CA THR A 292 5.33 16.74 20.33
C THR A 292 6.31 16.09 19.36
N LEU A 293 5.95 15.95 18.10
CA LEU A 293 6.79 15.35 17.07
C LEU A 293 8.05 16.20 16.84
N THR A 294 9.21 15.56 16.95
CA THR A 294 10.51 16.23 16.75
C THR A 294 11.03 16.04 15.32
N PRO A 295 11.92 16.93 14.85
CA PRO A 295 12.59 16.75 13.57
C PRO A 295 13.29 15.40 13.43
N GLU A 296 14.00 14.94 14.46
CA GLU A 296 14.72 13.67 14.47
C GLU A 296 13.78 12.49 14.31
N GLN A 297 12.61 12.53 14.94
CA GLN A 297 11.59 11.50 14.79
C GLN A 297 11.05 11.43 13.36
N ILE A 298 10.84 12.58 12.71
CA ILE A 298 10.43 12.64 11.30
C ILE A 298 11.50 12.04 10.40
N LEU A 299 12.76 12.39 10.61
CA LEU A 299 13.87 11.89 9.81
C LEU A 299 14.03 10.37 9.97
N GLU A 300 13.90 9.83 11.18
CA GLU A 300 13.96 8.39 11.40
C GLU A 300 12.79 7.66 10.74
N ILE A 301 11.56 8.15 10.85
CA ILE A 301 10.40 7.60 10.15
C ILE A 301 10.66 7.57 8.64
N ASN A 302 11.13 8.68 8.08
CA ASN A 302 11.39 8.81 6.65
C ASN A 302 12.49 7.84 6.19
N ALA A 303 13.57 7.66 6.97
CA ALA A 303 14.59 6.66 6.68
C ALA A 303 13.97 5.24 6.58
N ARG A 304 13.11 4.86 7.53
CA ARG A 304 12.42 3.55 7.51
C ARG A 304 11.50 3.41 6.31
N VAL A 305 10.78 4.46 5.93
CA VAL A 305 9.92 4.47 4.73
C VAL A 305 10.75 4.29 3.46
N HIS A 306 11.90 4.96 3.34
CA HIS A 306 12.79 4.78 2.20
C HIS A 306 13.29 3.34 2.08
N VAL A 307 13.66 2.70 3.21
CA VAL A 307 13.99 1.27 3.22
C VAL A 307 12.82 0.43 2.68
N LYS A 308 11.59 0.65 3.17
CA LYS A 308 10.42 -0.10 2.71
C LYS A 308 10.14 0.11 1.21
N ASN A 309 10.33 1.33 0.69
CA ASN A 309 10.19 1.60 -0.74
C ASN A 309 11.19 0.80 -1.58
N GLU A 310 12.44 0.67 -1.12
CA GLU A 310 13.45 -0.16 -1.78
C GLU A 310 13.12 -1.65 -1.73
N LEU A 311 12.60 -2.14 -0.59
CA LEU A 311 12.15 -3.53 -0.47
C LEU A 311 10.99 -3.85 -1.43
N ILE A 312 10.06 -2.93 -1.59
CA ILE A 312 8.96 -3.05 -2.58
C ILE A 312 9.52 -3.13 -4.00
N ASP A 313 10.49 -2.27 -4.34
CA ASP A 313 11.10 -2.24 -5.67
C ASP A 313 11.83 -3.56 -5.97
N GLU A 314 12.61 -4.07 -5.02
CA GLU A 314 13.30 -5.37 -5.14
C GLU A 314 12.30 -6.54 -5.28
N ALA A 315 11.24 -6.55 -4.48
CA ALA A 315 10.21 -7.57 -4.51
C ALA A 315 9.46 -7.56 -5.85
N LEU A 316 9.10 -6.37 -6.36
CA LEU A 316 8.50 -6.23 -7.68
C LEU A 316 9.47 -6.69 -8.78
N GLY A 317 10.77 -6.42 -8.66
CA GLY A 317 11.80 -6.88 -9.60
C GLY A 317 11.81 -8.40 -9.75
N ARG A 318 11.63 -9.15 -8.65
CA ARG A 318 11.55 -10.62 -8.68
C ARG A 318 10.30 -11.10 -9.45
N VAL A 319 9.16 -10.45 -9.25
CA VAL A 319 7.92 -10.78 -9.98
C VAL A 319 8.06 -10.45 -11.46
N MET A 320 8.68 -9.31 -11.80
CA MET A 320 8.96 -8.95 -13.20
C MET A 320 9.88 -9.96 -13.88
N ALA A 321 10.90 -10.46 -13.19
CA ALA A 321 11.78 -11.51 -13.69
C ALA A 321 11.04 -12.84 -13.92
N ALA A 322 10.08 -13.18 -13.05
CA ALA A 322 9.25 -14.38 -13.24
C ALA A 322 8.34 -14.24 -14.49
N ILE A 323 7.74 -13.06 -14.72
CA ILE A 323 6.97 -12.77 -15.94
C ILE A 323 7.85 -12.87 -17.19
N GLU A 324 9.07 -12.35 -17.14
CA GLU A 324 10.04 -12.44 -18.24
C GLU A 324 10.43 -13.90 -18.54
N ALA A 325 10.75 -14.67 -17.51
CA ALA A 325 11.11 -16.09 -17.65
C ALA A 325 10.00 -16.93 -18.31
N ARG A 326 8.75 -16.53 -18.18
CA ARG A 326 7.58 -17.14 -18.85
C ARG A 326 7.32 -16.59 -20.25
N GLY A 327 8.11 -15.63 -20.72
CA GLY A 327 7.93 -14.99 -22.03
C GLY A 327 6.67 -14.10 -22.11
N TRP A 328 6.18 -13.59 -20.99
CA TRP A 328 4.94 -12.82 -20.92
C TRP A 328 5.14 -11.30 -20.92
N THR A 329 6.38 -10.82 -20.96
CA THR A 329 6.71 -9.37 -20.88
C THR A 329 5.94 -8.52 -21.88
N ASP A 330 5.86 -8.96 -23.14
CA ASP A 330 5.23 -8.20 -24.23
C ASP A 330 3.70 -8.27 -24.21
N THR A 331 3.13 -9.17 -23.44
CA THR A 331 1.68 -9.37 -23.32
C THR A 331 1.12 -8.97 -21.95
N THR A 332 1.95 -8.43 -21.07
CA THR A 332 1.53 -8.03 -19.71
C THR A 332 1.50 -6.51 -19.57
N ASP A 333 0.33 -6.00 -19.26
CA ASP A 333 0.14 -4.65 -18.73
C ASP A 333 0.57 -4.63 -17.27
N VAL A 334 1.45 -3.70 -16.90
CA VAL A 334 1.88 -3.50 -15.51
C VAL A 334 1.40 -2.13 -15.04
N ILE A 335 0.51 -2.12 -14.08
CA ILE A 335 -0.02 -0.89 -13.48
C ILE A 335 0.48 -0.82 -12.03
N PHE A 336 1.15 0.28 -11.68
CA PHE A 336 1.65 0.55 -10.33
C PHE A 336 0.98 1.79 -9.77
N THR A 337 0.42 1.71 -8.57
CA THR A 337 -0.13 2.85 -7.83
C THR A 337 -0.17 2.59 -6.32
N THR A 338 -0.77 3.50 -5.57
CA THR A 338 -1.06 3.35 -4.13
C THR A 338 -2.50 3.75 -3.85
N ASP A 339 -3.01 3.39 -2.68
CA ASP A 339 -4.38 3.75 -2.27
C ASP A 339 -4.49 5.21 -1.76
N HIS A 340 -3.50 5.73 -1.08
CA HIS A 340 -3.36 7.13 -0.63
C HIS A 340 -1.91 7.40 -0.24
N GLY A 341 -1.58 8.67 0.05
CA GLY A 341 -0.28 9.07 0.55
C GLY A 341 -0.17 9.09 2.08
N GLU A 342 0.82 9.84 2.58
CA GLU A 342 1.21 9.96 3.98
C GLU A 342 1.70 11.38 4.25
N PHE A 343 1.47 11.93 5.44
CA PHE A 343 2.04 13.22 5.83
C PHE A 343 3.57 13.17 5.95
N GLN A 344 4.10 12.17 6.62
CA GLN A 344 5.55 12.00 6.84
C GLN A 344 6.27 13.25 7.35
N GLY A 345 5.61 14.04 8.17
CA GLY A 345 6.14 15.27 8.74
C GLY A 345 5.60 16.56 8.11
N ASP A 346 4.95 16.52 6.94
CA ASP A 346 4.31 17.71 6.39
C ASP A 346 3.37 18.34 7.41
N PHE A 347 3.45 19.66 7.56
CA PHE A 347 2.70 20.43 8.57
C PHE A 347 2.98 20.03 10.04
N GLY A 348 4.00 19.22 10.32
CA GLY A 348 4.25 18.63 11.63
C GLY A 348 3.28 17.50 11.99
N LEU A 349 2.71 16.84 10.98
CA LEU A 349 1.76 15.74 11.12
C LEU A 349 2.31 14.43 10.57
N LEU A 350 1.74 13.32 11.02
CA LEU A 350 1.97 11.96 10.53
C LEU A 350 0.65 11.29 10.17
N PHE A 351 0.76 10.15 9.51
CA PHE A 351 -0.38 9.33 9.14
C PHE A 351 -1.26 9.98 8.07
N LYS A 352 -2.55 9.74 8.13
CA LYS A 352 -3.58 10.14 7.17
C LYS A 352 -4.85 10.57 7.89
N GLY A 353 -5.91 10.83 7.15
CA GLY A 353 -7.20 11.20 7.69
C GLY A 353 -7.93 12.19 6.78
N PRO A 354 -8.92 12.93 7.25
CA PRO A 354 -9.76 13.82 6.43
C PRO A 354 -9.03 15.11 6.04
N TYR A 355 -7.84 14.97 5.44
CA TYR A 355 -6.96 16.06 5.04
C TYR A 355 -6.67 15.97 3.55
N HIS A 356 -7.11 16.95 2.77
CA HIS A 356 -6.92 16.97 1.32
C HIS A 356 -5.72 17.84 0.96
N VAL A 357 -4.54 17.25 0.99
CA VAL A 357 -3.26 17.87 0.62
C VAL A 357 -2.50 16.99 -0.35
N ASP A 358 -1.52 17.56 -1.03
CA ASP A 358 -0.77 16.91 -2.10
C ASP A 358 -0.11 15.60 -1.62
N SER A 359 0.50 15.63 -0.43
CA SER A 359 1.17 14.45 0.15
C SER A 359 0.24 13.26 0.43
N LEU A 360 -1.07 13.49 0.58
CA LEU A 360 -2.06 12.43 0.78
C LEU A 360 -2.82 12.09 -0.51
N MET A 361 -3.03 13.08 -1.38
CA MET A 361 -3.93 12.96 -2.52
C MET A 361 -3.24 12.73 -3.86
N ARG A 362 -1.97 13.14 -4.00
CA ARG A 362 -1.23 12.92 -5.22
C ARG A 362 -0.55 11.55 -5.16
N LEU A 363 -1.02 10.65 -6.02
CA LEU A 363 -0.58 9.25 -6.03
C LEU A 363 0.50 9.03 -7.10
N PRO A 364 1.53 8.20 -6.83
CA PRO A 364 2.27 7.58 -7.92
C PRO A 364 1.29 6.75 -8.75
N MET A 365 1.30 6.93 -10.06
CA MET A 365 0.55 6.11 -11.00
C MET A 365 1.34 5.95 -12.28
N ILE A 366 1.62 4.70 -12.61
CA ILE A 366 2.44 4.29 -13.74
C ILE A 366 1.72 3.15 -14.43
N TRP A 367 1.66 3.20 -15.73
CA TRP A 367 1.15 2.10 -16.55
C TRP A 367 2.14 1.78 -17.66
N ARG A 368 2.76 0.62 -17.60
CA ARG A 368 3.50 0.05 -18.74
C ARG A 368 2.57 -0.87 -19.51
N PRO A 369 2.01 -0.43 -20.62
CA PRO A 369 1.12 -1.23 -21.44
C PRO A 369 1.85 -2.45 -22.03
N ALA A 370 1.11 -3.52 -22.31
CA ALA A 370 1.59 -4.61 -23.16
C ALA A 370 2.07 -4.06 -24.50
N ALA A 371 3.14 -4.61 -25.06
CA ALA A 371 3.73 -4.13 -26.32
C ALA A 371 2.72 -4.12 -27.47
N SER A 372 1.77 -5.07 -27.47
CA SER A 372 0.67 -5.15 -28.44
C SER A 372 -0.28 -3.95 -28.45
N ALA A 373 -0.30 -3.16 -27.36
CA ALA A 373 -1.12 -1.95 -27.28
C ALA A 373 -0.57 -0.79 -28.14
N GLY A 374 0.71 -0.83 -28.52
CA GLY A 374 1.34 0.18 -29.35
C GLY A 374 1.35 1.58 -28.75
N VAL A 375 1.42 1.68 -27.43
CA VAL A 375 1.46 2.96 -26.69
C VAL A 375 2.91 3.33 -26.42
N ASP A 376 3.32 4.50 -26.89
CA ASP A 376 4.66 5.03 -26.64
C ASP A 376 4.81 5.55 -25.19
N PRO A 377 6.00 5.41 -24.59
CA PRO A 377 6.29 5.99 -23.28
C PRO A 377 6.03 7.49 -23.26
N SER A 378 5.35 7.95 -22.20
CA SER A 378 4.97 9.37 -22.09
C SER A 378 4.69 9.80 -20.65
N VAL A 379 4.59 11.12 -20.46
CA VAL A 379 4.18 11.72 -19.20
C VAL A 379 2.84 12.44 -19.41
N VAL A 380 1.85 12.09 -18.61
CA VAL A 380 0.50 12.65 -18.69
C VAL A 380 0.24 13.56 -17.50
N SER A 381 -0.01 14.85 -17.79
CA SER A 381 -0.34 15.87 -16.77
C SER A 381 -1.85 16.13 -16.61
N THR A 382 -2.69 15.51 -17.44
CA THR A 382 -4.14 15.53 -17.25
C THR A 382 -4.50 14.79 -15.96
N PRO A 383 -5.38 15.34 -15.10
CA PRO A 383 -5.84 14.65 -13.90
C PRO A 383 -6.54 13.33 -14.24
N VAL A 384 -6.17 12.28 -13.49
CA VAL A 384 -6.81 10.96 -13.52
C VAL A 384 -7.09 10.50 -12.10
N GLY A 385 -7.89 9.48 -11.93
CA GLY A 385 -8.20 8.94 -10.61
C GLY A 385 -8.09 7.42 -10.54
N ILE A 386 -7.91 6.88 -9.35
CA ILE A 386 -8.02 5.42 -9.14
C ILE A 386 -9.42 4.89 -9.46
N LEU A 387 -10.40 5.78 -9.57
CA LEU A 387 -11.74 5.48 -10.04
C LEU A 387 -11.75 4.96 -11.49
N ASP A 388 -10.79 5.43 -12.30
CA ASP A 388 -10.68 5.09 -13.71
C ASP A 388 -10.07 3.69 -13.94
N LEU A 389 -9.48 3.05 -12.91
CA LEU A 389 -8.77 1.78 -13.03
C LEU A 389 -9.70 0.64 -13.46
N ALA A 390 -10.80 0.42 -12.74
CA ALA A 390 -11.70 -0.70 -13.04
C ALA A 390 -12.29 -0.63 -14.46
N PRO A 391 -12.85 0.50 -14.94
CA PRO A 391 -13.28 0.59 -16.34
C PRO A 391 -12.12 0.41 -17.34
N THR A 392 -10.93 0.93 -17.05
CA THR A 392 -9.74 0.73 -17.90
C THR A 392 -9.38 -0.74 -18.02
N PHE A 393 -9.38 -1.51 -16.89
CA PHE A 393 -9.12 -2.95 -16.95
C PHE A 393 -10.15 -3.72 -17.77
N CYS A 394 -11.39 -3.26 -17.81
CA CYS A 394 -12.43 -3.88 -18.64
C CYS A 394 -12.27 -3.58 -20.15
N GLU A 395 -11.48 -2.56 -20.52
CA GLU A 395 -11.21 -2.20 -21.92
C GLU A 395 -9.91 -2.81 -22.45
N ILE A 396 -9.03 -3.28 -21.57
CA ILE A 396 -7.78 -3.99 -21.92
C ILE A 396 -8.09 -5.36 -22.52
#